data_ee0b4f3424a21329c6d73458aa9249a0
#
_entry.id   ee0b4f3424a21329c6d73458aa9249a0
#
_cell.length_a   1.000
_cell.length_b   1.000
_cell.length_c   1.000
_cell.angle_alpha   90.00
_cell.angle_beta   90.00
_cell.angle_gamma   90.00
#
_symmetry.space_group_name_H-M   'P 1'
#
loop_
_entity.id
_entity.type
_entity.pdbx_description
1 polymer ?
#
loop_
_entity_poly.entity_id
_entity_poly.type
_entity_poly.pdbx_seq_one_letter_code
_entity_poly.pdbx_strand_id
1 'polypeptide(L)'
;MEALRIITEEHQNLWRIASTIDLVADEIDGGSKVEVPFFNSVFDYIEQYMDRAHHAKEDDFLFRLLRQRSPEAGAILDRLQAEHRNGPENLRDLRVKLASTAAGGENNAAFTAALRNYTQGMKSHVRSEEKDAMPLAREVLTADDWAEIDRAFLDNEDPLFGGKAKAEFRELFHRIVSLAPESVGLGARSAGELQPGVLAGGGDVLLSVSGMESCYGRIKALKGIDLEVRRGETVALVGAN
;
A
#
# COMPACT_ATOMS: atom_id res chain seq x y z
N MET A 1 -20.49 -4.27 -9.93
CA MET A 1 -19.58 -3.26 -9.31
C MET A 1 -18.30 -3.94 -8.78
N GLU A 2 -17.71 -4.75 -9.62
CA GLU A 2 -16.47 -5.47 -9.32
C GLU A 2 -15.28 -4.51 -9.27
N ALA A 3 -15.29 -3.47 -10.13
CA ALA A 3 -14.28 -2.42 -10.15
C ALA A 3 -14.10 -1.75 -8.78
N LEU A 4 -15.19 -1.43 -8.07
CA LEU A 4 -15.08 -0.83 -6.74
C LEU A 4 -14.41 -1.74 -5.72
N ARG A 5 -14.60 -3.07 -5.83
CA ARG A 5 -13.90 -4.04 -4.98
C ARG A 5 -12.41 -4.03 -5.30
N ILE A 6 -12.07 -4.05 -6.58
CA ILE A 6 -10.68 -4.01 -7.05
C ILE A 6 -9.99 -2.71 -6.59
N ILE A 7 -10.59 -1.54 -6.84
CA ILE A 7 -10.07 -0.24 -6.41
C ILE A 7 -9.84 -0.22 -4.90
N THR A 8 -10.81 -0.70 -4.10
CA THR A 8 -10.67 -0.73 -2.64
C THR A 8 -9.51 -1.63 -2.19
N GLU A 9 -9.31 -2.79 -2.83
CA GLU A 9 -8.18 -3.69 -2.53
C GLU A 9 -6.84 -3.04 -2.90
N GLU A 10 -6.78 -2.36 -4.04
CA GLU A 10 -5.63 -1.60 -4.49
C GLU A 10 -5.30 -0.47 -3.49
N HIS A 11 -6.28 0.28 -3.03
CA HIS A 11 -6.14 1.31 -1.99
C HIS A 11 -5.59 0.75 -0.68
N GLN A 12 -6.05 -0.43 -0.24
CA GLN A 12 -5.52 -1.06 0.98
C GLN A 12 -4.03 -1.35 0.88
N ASN A 13 -3.56 -1.74 -0.32
CA ASN A 13 -2.14 -2.00 -0.50
C ASN A 13 -1.32 -0.71 -0.52
N LEU A 14 -1.86 0.33 -1.11
CA LEU A 14 -1.23 1.64 -1.04
C LEU A 14 -1.07 2.14 0.38
N TRP A 15 -2.11 1.95 1.20
CA TRP A 15 -2.03 2.24 2.62
C TRP A 15 -0.91 1.46 3.31
N ARG A 16 -0.74 0.18 2.98
CA ARG A 16 0.34 -0.66 3.51
C ARG A 16 1.70 -0.13 3.09
N ILE A 17 1.88 0.17 1.80
CA ILE A 17 3.13 0.74 1.27
C ILE A 17 3.43 2.09 1.92
N ALA A 18 2.46 3.01 1.98
CA ALA A 18 2.64 4.32 2.62
C ALA A 18 3.00 4.18 4.11
N SER A 19 2.37 3.26 4.83
CA SER A 19 2.67 3.02 6.24
C SER A 19 4.06 2.39 6.44
N THR A 20 4.49 1.51 5.53
CA THR A 20 5.85 0.97 5.55
C THR A 20 6.89 2.06 5.31
N ILE A 21 6.65 2.96 4.36
CA ILE A 21 7.53 4.12 4.12
C ILE A 21 7.64 4.99 5.38
N ASP A 22 6.52 5.28 6.05
CA ASP A 22 6.52 6.08 7.28
C ASP A 22 7.34 5.44 8.39
N LEU A 23 7.18 4.12 8.61
CA LEU A 23 7.97 3.38 9.60
C LEU A 23 9.47 3.39 9.29
N VAL A 24 9.84 3.19 8.02
CA VAL A 24 11.26 3.27 7.60
C VAL A 24 11.80 4.69 7.76
N ALA A 25 10.99 5.72 7.50
CA ALA A 25 11.39 7.11 7.75
C ALA A 25 11.64 7.38 9.24
N ASP A 26 10.81 6.81 10.15
CA ASP A 26 11.03 6.92 11.60
C ASP A 26 12.34 6.25 12.04
N GLU A 27 12.70 5.12 11.47
CA GLU A 27 13.97 4.44 11.73
C GLU A 27 15.17 5.24 11.24
N ILE A 28 15.08 5.85 10.04
CA ILE A 28 16.13 6.72 9.51
C ILE A 28 16.32 7.92 10.43
N ASP A 29 15.25 8.54 10.93
CA ASP A 29 15.34 9.62 11.91
C ASP A 29 15.90 9.16 13.26
N GLY A 30 15.72 7.89 13.61
CA GLY A 30 16.35 7.21 14.75
C GLY A 30 17.84 6.86 14.55
N GLY A 31 18.40 7.14 13.37
CA GLY A 31 19.82 6.92 13.06
C GLY A 31 20.11 5.68 12.20
N SER A 32 19.10 4.98 11.72
CA SER A 32 19.28 3.88 10.77
C SER A 32 19.78 4.38 9.43
N LYS A 33 20.47 3.51 8.68
CA LYS A 33 20.94 3.83 7.33
C LYS A 33 19.79 3.85 6.34
N VAL A 34 19.93 4.69 5.32
CA VAL A 34 19.01 4.72 4.19
C VAL A 34 19.29 3.54 3.24
N GLU A 35 18.35 2.61 3.17
CA GLU A 35 18.44 1.43 2.29
C GLU A 35 17.96 1.77 0.87
N VAL A 36 18.89 2.28 0.06
CA VAL A 36 18.62 2.75 -1.32
C VAL A 36 17.90 1.71 -2.18
N PRO A 37 18.28 0.41 -2.17
CA PRO A 37 17.58 -0.61 -2.96
C PRO A 37 16.12 -0.77 -2.55
N PHE A 38 15.79 -0.67 -1.27
CA PHE A 38 14.42 -0.70 -0.77
C PHE A 38 13.59 0.43 -1.38
N PHE A 39 14.05 1.67 -1.26
CA PHE A 39 13.32 2.83 -1.79
C PHE A 39 13.18 2.78 -3.31
N ASN A 40 14.21 2.38 -4.04
CA ASN A 40 14.11 2.20 -5.50
C ASN A 40 13.02 1.19 -5.86
N SER A 41 12.96 0.04 -5.16
CA SER A 41 11.93 -0.97 -5.41
C SER A 41 10.52 -0.45 -5.09
N VAL A 42 10.36 0.32 -4.00
CA VAL A 42 9.08 0.95 -3.64
C VAL A 42 8.67 1.99 -4.68
N PHE A 43 9.59 2.85 -5.10
CA PHE A 43 9.31 3.89 -6.10
C PHE A 43 9.01 3.30 -7.48
N ASP A 44 9.68 2.22 -7.88
CA ASP A 44 9.38 1.50 -9.11
C ASP A 44 7.97 0.89 -9.07
N TYR A 45 7.57 0.32 -7.93
CA TYR A 45 6.22 -0.19 -7.73
C TYR A 45 5.17 0.92 -7.86
N ILE A 46 5.35 2.04 -7.18
CA ILE A 46 4.42 3.17 -7.24
C ILE A 46 4.32 3.69 -8.68
N GLU A 47 5.44 3.92 -9.36
CA GLU A 47 5.44 4.43 -10.73
C GLU A 47 4.76 3.49 -11.73
N GLN A 48 5.10 2.19 -11.67
CA GLN A 48 4.62 1.23 -12.65
C GLN A 48 3.17 0.85 -12.42
N TYR A 49 2.78 0.76 -11.15
CA TYR A 49 1.47 0.26 -10.78
C TYR A 49 0.45 1.36 -10.53
N MET A 50 0.77 2.31 -9.64
CA MET A 50 -0.16 3.38 -9.30
C MET A 50 -0.36 4.35 -10.43
N ASP A 51 0.72 4.99 -10.86
CA ASP A 51 0.61 6.11 -11.78
C ASP A 51 0.20 5.65 -13.19
N ARG A 52 0.72 4.51 -13.65
CA ARG A 52 0.51 4.06 -15.04
C ARG A 52 -0.70 3.15 -15.23
N ALA A 53 -1.11 2.41 -14.22
CA ALA A 53 -2.21 1.46 -14.38
C ALA A 53 -3.47 1.87 -13.63
N HIS A 54 -3.38 2.11 -12.32
CA HIS A 54 -4.51 2.41 -11.46
C HIS A 54 -5.13 3.77 -11.77
N HIS A 55 -4.38 4.87 -11.62
CA HIS A 55 -4.87 6.22 -11.87
C HIS A 55 -5.37 6.44 -13.31
N ALA A 56 -4.69 5.83 -14.31
CA ALA A 56 -5.15 5.94 -15.69
C ALA A 56 -6.55 5.35 -15.88
N LYS A 57 -6.87 4.24 -15.22
CA LYS A 57 -8.22 3.63 -15.30
C LYS A 57 -9.27 4.42 -14.56
N GLU A 58 -8.92 5.00 -13.43
CA GLU A 58 -9.81 5.91 -12.72
C GLU A 58 -10.14 7.13 -13.57
N ASP A 59 -9.15 7.78 -14.14
CA ASP A 59 -9.33 8.96 -14.99
C ASP A 59 -10.14 8.65 -16.26
N ASP A 60 -9.77 7.57 -16.96
CA ASP A 60 -10.35 7.24 -18.28
C ASP A 60 -11.75 6.65 -18.17
N PHE A 61 -12.09 5.98 -17.08
CA PHE A 61 -13.37 5.30 -16.94
C PHE A 61 -14.21 5.87 -15.80
N LEU A 62 -13.77 5.74 -14.54
CA LEU A 62 -14.57 6.11 -13.38
C LEU A 62 -14.87 7.62 -13.35
N PHE A 63 -13.82 8.45 -13.38
CA PHE A 63 -13.97 9.90 -13.25
C PHE A 63 -14.62 10.52 -14.48
N ARG A 64 -14.32 10.01 -15.66
CA ARG A 64 -14.98 10.45 -16.91
C ARG A 64 -16.48 10.21 -16.85
N LEU A 65 -16.92 9.02 -16.48
CA LEU A 65 -18.35 8.68 -16.41
C LEU A 65 -19.04 9.41 -15.25
N LEU A 66 -18.38 9.50 -14.10
CA LEU A 66 -18.90 10.24 -12.96
C LEU A 66 -19.11 11.72 -13.30
N ARG A 67 -18.18 12.36 -14.00
CA ARG A 67 -18.31 13.74 -14.46
C ARG A 67 -19.48 13.95 -15.41
N GLN A 68 -19.77 12.96 -16.26
CA GLN A 68 -20.92 13.00 -17.19
C GLN A 68 -22.25 12.90 -16.46
N ARG A 69 -22.32 12.11 -15.39
CA ARG A 69 -23.56 11.88 -14.63
C ARG A 69 -23.82 12.91 -13.54
N SER A 70 -22.77 13.50 -12.99
CA SER A 70 -22.81 14.41 -11.87
C SER A 70 -21.85 15.59 -12.11
N PRO A 71 -22.31 16.67 -12.73
CA PRO A 71 -21.49 17.87 -12.93
C PRO A 71 -20.97 18.48 -11.63
N GLU A 72 -21.68 18.32 -10.52
CA GLU A 72 -21.27 18.75 -9.18
C GLU A 72 -20.02 18.03 -8.67
N ALA A 73 -19.72 16.84 -9.18
CA ALA A 73 -18.47 16.14 -8.89
C ALA A 73 -17.23 16.86 -9.47
N GLY A 74 -17.43 17.82 -10.37
CA GLY A 74 -16.34 18.46 -11.11
C GLY A 74 -15.18 18.91 -10.24
N ALA A 75 -15.46 19.65 -9.17
CA ALA A 75 -14.42 20.22 -8.31
C ALA A 75 -13.54 19.16 -7.61
N ILE A 76 -14.15 18.07 -7.12
CA ILE A 76 -13.38 16.99 -6.50
C ILE A 76 -12.59 16.19 -7.53
N LEU A 77 -13.19 15.90 -8.68
CA LEU A 77 -12.52 15.18 -9.75
C LEU A 77 -11.35 15.98 -10.33
N ASP A 78 -11.48 17.31 -10.49
CA ASP A 78 -10.40 18.18 -10.94
C ASP A 78 -9.20 18.14 -9.99
N ARG A 79 -9.46 18.11 -8.67
CA ARG A 79 -8.42 17.99 -7.64
C ARG A 79 -7.75 16.60 -7.70
N LEU A 80 -8.51 15.52 -7.69
CA LEU A 80 -7.97 14.15 -7.76
C LEU A 80 -7.13 13.95 -9.02
N GLN A 81 -7.63 14.39 -10.18
CA GLN A 81 -6.89 14.33 -11.43
C GLN A 81 -5.62 15.22 -11.44
N ALA A 82 -5.62 16.35 -10.71
CA ALA A 82 -4.41 17.14 -10.55
C ALA A 82 -3.38 16.40 -9.68
N GLU A 83 -3.82 15.70 -8.64
CA GLU A 83 -2.97 14.85 -7.80
C GLU A 83 -2.36 13.70 -8.61
N HIS A 84 -3.14 13.03 -9.49
CA HIS A 84 -2.63 12.01 -10.43
C HIS A 84 -1.53 12.57 -11.34
N ARG A 85 -1.77 13.75 -11.95
CA ARG A 85 -0.77 14.39 -12.84
C ARG A 85 0.52 14.77 -12.14
N ASN A 86 0.44 15.13 -10.85
CA ASN A 86 1.60 15.55 -10.06
C ASN A 86 2.37 14.36 -9.46
N GLY A 87 1.76 13.18 -9.36
CA GLY A 87 2.35 11.97 -8.78
C GLY A 87 3.75 11.66 -9.34
N PRO A 88 3.92 11.54 -10.66
CA PRO A 88 5.23 11.23 -11.27
C PRO A 88 6.31 12.28 -10.98
N GLU A 89 5.98 13.56 -10.86
CA GLU A 89 6.94 14.61 -10.52
C GLU A 89 7.35 14.52 -9.05
N ASN A 90 6.39 14.34 -8.15
CA ASN A 90 6.66 14.15 -6.73
C ASN A 90 7.57 12.93 -6.49
N LEU A 91 7.34 11.84 -7.22
CA LEU A 91 8.16 10.63 -7.13
C LEU A 91 9.58 10.87 -7.66
N ARG A 92 9.73 11.64 -8.73
CA ARG A 92 11.04 12.04 -9.26
C ARG A 92 11.83 12.85 -8.24
N ASP A 93 11.17 13.79 -7.54
CA ASP A 93 11.80 14.57 -6.48
C ASP A 93 12.28 13.71 -5.31
N LEU A 94 11.52 12.68 -4.94
CA LEU A 94 11.94 11.70 -3.94
C LEU A 94 13.18 10.92 -4.38
N ARG A 95 13.26 10.51 -5.67
CA ARG A 95 14.45 9.83 -6.22
C ARG A 95 15.68 10.72 -6.18
N VAL A 96 15.55 12.01 -6.48
CA VAL A 96 16.67 12.99 -6.39
C VAL A 96 17.14 13.12 -4.94
N LYS A 97 16.22 13.22 -4.00
CA LYS A 97 16.57 13.30 -2.55
C LYS A 97 17.23 12.00 -2.07
N LEU A 98 16.72 10.85 -2.47
CA LEU A 98 17.34 9.54 -2.18
C LEU A 98 18.79 9.47 -2.69
N ALA A 99 19.02 9.89 -3.93
CA ALA A 99 20.37 9.91 -4.51
C ALA A 99 21.33 10.83 -3.74
N SER A 100 20.83 11.97 -3.23
CA SER A 100 21.60 12.90 -2.42
C SER A 100 22.02 12.30 -1.06
N THR A 101 21.13 11.54 -0.40
CA THR A 101 21.47 10.85 0.86
C THR A 101 22.51 9.75 0.64
N ALA A 102 22.39 8.99 -0.45
CA ALA A 102 23.31 7.90 -0.82
C ALA A 102 24.74 8.39 -1.10
N ALA A 103 24.91 9.64 -1.54
CA ALA A 103 26.20 10.26 -1.79
C ALA A 103 26.94 10.74 -0.51
N GLY A 104 26.42 10.42 0.69
CA GLY A 104 27.01 10.83 1.97
C GLY A 104 26.64 12.26 2.40
N GLY A 105 25.62 12.85 1.79
CA GLY A 105 25.07 14.13 2.18
C GLY A 105 24.30 13.99 3.53
N GLU A 106 24.50 14.93 4.45
CA GLU A 106 23.83 15.02 5.75
C GLU A 106 22.33 15.39 5.64
N ASN A 107 21.61 14.81 4.67
CA ASN A 107 20.25 15.28 4.34
C ASN A 107 19.14 14.25 4.59
N ASN A 108 19.37 13.32 5.53
CA ASN A 108 18.37 12.32 5.89
C ASN A 108 17.04 12.97 6.33
N ALA A 109 17.11 14.03 7.14
CA ALA A 109 15.91 14.72 7.62
C ALA A 109 15.07 15.35 6.50
N ALA A 110 15.72 15.89 5.45
CA ALA A 110 14.99 16.42 4.29
C ALA A 110 14.37 15.31 3.45
N PHE A 111 15.03 14.15 3.37
CA PHE A 111 14.49 12.99 2.68
C PHE A 111 13.31 12.39 3.44
N THR A 112 13.44 12.15 4.75
CA THR A 112 12.35 11.60 5.57
C THR A 112 11.14 12.53 5.64
N ALA A 113 11.36 13.85 5.73
CA ALA A 113 10.28 14.83 5.63
C ALA A 113 9.56 14.77 4.27
N ALA A 114 10.30 14.62 3.17
CA ALA A 114 9.71 14.48 1.85
C ALA A 114 8.92 13.16 1.70
N LEU A 115 9.43 12.06 2.27
CA LEU A 115 8.70 10.78 2.32
C LEU A 115 7.36 10.92 3.04
N ARG A 116 7.34 11.56 4.23
CA ARG A 116 6.11 11.77 5.01
C ARG A 116 5.10 12.66 4.28
N ASN A 117 5.57 13.71 3.62
CA ASN A 117 4.69 14.55 2.80
C ASN A 117 4.05 13.75 1.67
N TYR A 118 4.84 12.91 1.01
CA TYR A 118 4.37 12.06 -0.07
C TYR A 118 3.34 11.02 0.41
N THR A 119 3.64 10.30 1.48
CA THR A 119 2.73 9.29 2.06
C THR A 119 1.45 9.90 2.62
N GLN A 120 1.54 11.09 3.22
CA GLN A 120 0.37 11.84 3.67
C GLN A 120 -0.51 12.27 2.50
N GLY A 121 0.08 12.75 1.41
CA GLY A 121 -0.62 13.07 0.16
C GLY A 121 -1.35 11.85 -0.39
N MET A 122 -0.67 10.73 -0.55
CA MET A 122 -1.24 9.46 -1.00
C MET A 122 -2.42 9.01 -0.13
N LYS A 123 -2.25 9.02 1.20
CA LYS A 123 -3.31 8.65 2.15
C LYS A 123 -4.50 9.61 2.09
N SER A 124 -4.26 10.90 1.86
CA SER A 124 -5.33 11.92 1.72
C SER A 124 -6.10 11.73 0.43
N HIS A 125 -5.41 11.44 -0.66
CA HIS A 125 -5.97 11.13 -1.97
C HIS A 125 -6.95 9.95 -1.90
N VAL A 126 -6.46 8.80 -1.47
CA VAL A 126 -7.30 7.59 -1.28
C VAL A 126 -8.53 7.86 -0.41
N ARG A 127 -8.37 8.60 0.70
CA ARG A 127 -9.52 8.97 1.55
C ARG A 127 -10.55 9.80 0.81
N SER A 128 -10.11 10.72 -0.05
CA SER A 128 -11.04 11.57 -0.81
C SER A 128 -11.81 10.78 -1.84
N GLU A 129 -11.17 9.82 -2.49
CA GLU A 129 -11.86 8.91 -3.40
C GLU A 129 -12.88 8.05 -2.69
N GLU A 130 -12.48 7.38 -1.60
CA GLU A 130 -13.36 6.48 -0.87
C GLU A 130 -14.51 7.19 -0.16
N LYS A 131 -14.32 8.44 0.29
CA LYS A 131 -15.34 9.19 1.02
C LYS A 131 -16.25 10.03 0.13
N ASP A 132 -15.71 10.54 -0.97
CA ASP A 132 -16.41 11.54 -1.77
C ASP A 132 -16.74 11.02 -3.17
N ALA A 133 -15.75 10.54 -3.94
CA ALA A 133 -15.96 10.15 -5.34
C ALA A 133 -16.68 8.80 -5.47
N MET A 134 -16.24 7.76 -4.74
CA MET A 134 -16.82 6.40 -4.86
C MET A 134 -18.27 6.31 -4.35
N PRO A 135 -18.68 6.95 -3.24
CA PRO A 135 -20.08 6.97 -2.84
C PRO A 135 -20.97 7.66 -3.87
N LEU A 136 -20.54 8.81 -4.41
CA LEU A 136 -21.27 9.52 -5.45
C LEU A 136 -21.37 8.68 -6.73
N ALA A 137 -20.30 8.00 -7.13
CA ALA A 137 -20.33 7.09 -8.27
C ALA A 137 -21.36 5.95 -8.08
N ARG A 138 -21.47 5.39 -6.89
CA ARG A 138 -22.50 4.37 -6.57
C ARG A 138 -23.92 4.91 -6.71
N GLU A 139 -24.13 6.17 -6.42
CA GLU A 139 -25.45 6.81 -6.46
C GLU A 139 -25.88 7.17 -7.88
N VAL A 140 -24.97 7.70 -8.71
CA VAL A 140 -25.34 8.33 -9.98
C VAL A 140 -25.03 7.50 -11.23
N LEU A 141 -24.10 6.55 -11.18
CA LEU A 141 -23.73 5.74 -12.32
C LEU A 141 -24.76 4.65 -12.61
N THR A 142 -25.06 4.47 -13.89
CA THR A 142 -26.00 3.44 -14.37
C THR A 142 -25.36 2.04 -14.42
N ALA A 143 -26.18 1.02 -14.61
CA ALA A 143 -25.70 -0.35 -14.79
C ALA A 143 -24.76 -0.50 -16.00
N ASP A 144 -25.02 0.25 -17.09
CA ASP A 144 -24.18 0.23 -18.30
C ASP A 144 -22.83 0.92 -18.05
N ASP A 145 -22.82 2.05 -17.30
CA ASP A 145 -21.61 2.72 -16.89
C ASP A 145 -20.73 1.77 -16.03
N TRP A 146 -21.33 1.08 -15.06
CA TRP A 146 -20.63 0.09 -14.26
C TRP A 146 -20.12 -1.11 -15.06
N ALA A 147 -20.86 -1.55 -16.07
CA ALA A 147 -20.38 -2.63 -16.94
C ALA A 147 -19.16 -2.22 -17.78
N GLU A 148 -19.04 -0.95 -18.13
CA GLU A 148 -17.86 -0.40 -18.80
C GLU A 148 -16.66 -0.33 -17.85
N ILE A 149 -16.86 0.23 -16.63
CA ILE A 149 -15.82 0.35 -15.60
C ILE A 149 -15.35 -1.04 -15.17
N ASP A 150 -16.27 -1.97 -14.87
CA ASP A 150 -15.93 -3.33 -14.46
C ASP A 150 -15.04 -4.02 -15.52
N ARG A 151 -15.33 -3.86 -16.82
CA ARG A 151 -14.49 -4.42 -17.90
C ARG A 151 -13.08 -3.85 -17.88
N ALA A 152 -12.93 -2.53 -17.68
CA ALA A 152 -11.63 -1.88 -17.66
C ALA A 152 -10.77 -2.35 -16.47
N PHE A 153 -11.40 -2.56 -15.32
CA PHE A 153 -10.70 -3.00 -14.11
C PHE A 153 -10.49 -4.51 -14.04
N LEU A 154 -11.36 -5.34 -14.64
CA LEU A 154 -11.17 -6.79 -14.73
C LEU A 154 -10.07 -7.19 -15.70
N ASP A 155 -9.81 -6.39 -16.73
CA ASP A 155 -8.67 -6.55 -17.64
C ASP A 155 -7.35 -6.07 -16.97
N ASN A 156 -7.41 -5.90 -15.66
CA ASN A 156 -6.30 -5.45 -14.87
C ASN A 156 -5.30 -6.61 -14.70
N GLU A 157 -4.16 -6.48 -15.34
CA GLU A 157 -2.98 -7.26 -15.03
C GLU A 157 -2.33 -6.71 -13.73
N ASP A 158 -3.16 -6.52 -12.66
CA ASP A 158 -2.62 -6.11 -11.37
C ASP A 158 -1.57 -7.09 -10.92
N PRO A 159 -0.34 -6.64 -10.76
CA PRO A 159 0.78 -7.51 -10.44
C PRO A 159 0.70 -8.12 -9.05
N LEU A 160 -0.10 -7.55 -8.15
CA LEU A 160 -0.25 -8.04 -6.78
C LEU A 160 -1.53 -8.88 -6.60
N PHE A 161 -2.57 -8.68 -7.42
CA PHE A 161 -3.90 -9.24 -7.19
C PHE A 161 -4.51 -9.99 -8.39
N GLY A 162 -4.04 -9.74 -9.60
CA GLY A 162 -4.49 -10.49 -10.77
C GLY A 162 -4.09 -11.96 -10.67
N GLY A 163 -4.98 -12.89 -11.01
CA GLY A 163 -4.68 -14.33 -11.03
C GLY A 163 -3.51 -14.72 -11.96
N LYS A 164 -2.95 -13.75 -12.66
CA LYS A 164 -1.74 -13.81 -13.50
C LYS A 164 -0.72 -12.74 -13.09
N ALA A 165 -0.64 -12.44 -11.78
CA ALA A 165 0.41 -11.54 -11.30
C ALA A 165 1.74 -11.90 -11.97
N LYS A 166 2.25 -11.02 -12.84
CA LYS A 166 3.51 -11.24 -13.56
C LYS A 166 4.59 -11.56 -12.54
N ALA A 167 5.42 -12.55 -12.82
CA ALA A 167 6.47 -13.00 -11.90
C ALA A 167 7.32 -11.82 -11.40
N GLU A 168 7.56 -10.82 -12.26
CA GLU A 168 8.28 -9.58 -11.99
C GLU A 168 7.70 -8.76 -10.83
N PHE A 169 6.39 -8.71 -10.69
CA PHE A 169 5.75 -7.92 -9.62
C PHE A 169 5.64 -8.69 -8.29
N ARG A 170 5.48 -10.01 -8.35
CA ARG A 170 5.66 -10.84 -7.15
C ARG A 170 7.07 -10.71 -6.62
N GLU A 171 8.05 -10.73 -7.51
CA GLU A 171 9.45 -10.51 -7.17
C GLU A 171 9.69 -9.11 -6.61
N LEU A 172 9.07 -8.08 -7.19
CA LEU A 172 9.14 -6.72 -6.67
C LEU A 172 8.52 -6.60 -5.27
N PHE A 173 7.33 -7.19 -5.06
CA PHE A 173 6.71 -7.23 -3.74
C PHE A 173 7.57 -7.98 -2.72
N HIS A 174 8.09 -9.15 -3.09
CA HIS A 174 9.01 -9.91 -2.24
C HIS A 174 10.30 -9.13 -1.94
N ARG A 175 10.82 -8.39 -2.91
CA ARG A 175 11.98 -7.50 -2.69
C ARG A 175 11.64 -6.37 -1.72
N ILE A 176 10.51 -5.70 -1.88
CA ILE A 176 10.06 -4.66 -0.95
C ILE A 176 9.95 -5.23 0.47
N VAL A 177 9.28 -6.37 0.62
CA VAL A 177 9.12 -7.05 1.91
C VAL A 177 10.47 -7.52 2.48
N SER A 178 11.37 -8.05 1.64
CA SER A 178 12.67 -8.58 2.07
C SER A 178 13.69 -7.48 2.39
N LEU A 179 13.55 -6.30 1.79
CA LEU A 179 14.42 -5.15 2.02
C LEU A 179 13.92 -4.22 3.12
N ALA A 180 12.68 -4.41 3.56
CA ALA A 180 12.15 -3.65 4.68
C ALA A 180 12.96 -3.96 5.95
N PRO A 181 13.29 -2.95 6.77
CA PRO A 181 13.98 -3.16 8.04
C PRO A 181 13.27 -4.18 8.93
N GLU A 182 14.02 -4.92 9.73
CA GLU A 182 13.47 -5.98 10.62
C GLU A 182 12.41 -5.47 11.59
N SER A 183 12.54 -4.23 12.04
CA SER A 183 11.61 -3.56 12.93
C SER A 183 10.23 -3.32 12.30
N VAL A 184 10.13 -3.25 10.97
CA VAL A 184 8.87 -3.12 10.24
C VAL A 184 8.11 -4.45 10.14
N GLY A 185 8.73 -5.56 10.54
CA GLY A 185 8.12 -6.89 10.52
C GLY A 185 7.89 -7.48 9.13
N LEU A 186 8.38 -6.81 8.08
CA LEU A 186 8.29 -7.25 6.69
C LEU A 186 9.61 -7.81 6.15
N GLY A 187 10.72 -7.65 6.88
CA GLY A 187 12.04 -8.17 6.50
C GLY A 187 12.15 -9.67 6.72
N ALA A 188 12.80 -10.37 5.79
CA ALA A 188 13.17 -11.76 5.98
C ALA A 188 14.29 -11.83 7.03
N ARG A 189 14.01 -12.35 8.21
CA ARG A 189 15.08 -12.83 9.10
C ARG A 189 15.88 -13.87 8.33
N SER A 190 17.20 -13.66 8.24
CA SER A 190 18.10 -14.69 7.78
C SER A 190 17.83 -15.98 8.56
N ALA A 191 17.60 -17.08 7.88
CA ALA A 191 17.20 -18.36 8.45
C ALA A 191 18.26 -19.02 9.39
N GLY A 192 19.12 -18.23 10.02
CA GLY A 192 20.27 -18.67 10.83
C GLY A 192 20.14 -18.50 12.34
N GLU A 193 19.15 -17.76 12.86
CA GLU A 193 19.10 -17.44 14.30
C GLU A 193 17.71 -17.58 14.94
N LEU A 194 16.98 -18.62 14.60
CA LEU A 194 15.87 -19.07 15.44
C LEU A 194 16.41 -20.06 16.45
N GLN A 195 17.08 -19.57 17.50
CA GLN A 195 17.12 -20.33 18.74
C GLN A 195 15.72 -20.24 19.38
N PRO A 196 15.11 -21.35 19.76
CA PRO A 196 13.88 -21.34 20.53
C PRO A 196 14.23 -20.90 21.97
N GLY A 197 14.35 -19.60 22.14
CA GLY A 197 14.43 -18.96 23.45
C GLY A 197 13.01 -18.83 23.97
N VAL A 198 12.64 -19.70 24.89
CA VAL A 198 11.50 -19.51 25.77
C VAL A 198 11.78 -18.25 26.60
N LEU A 199 11.37 -17.08 26.11
CA LEU A 199 11.25 -15.91 26.95
C LEU A 199 9.95 -16.06 27.73
N ALA A 200 10.06 -16.58 28.94
CA ALA A 200 9.01 -16.53 29.94
C ALA A 200 8.78 -15.05 30.31
N GLY A 201 7.99 -14.35 29.50
CA GLY A 201 7.55 -12.99 29.77
C GLY A 201 6.39 -13.04 30.77
N GLY A 202 6.66 -12.73 32.03
CA GLY A 202 5.65 -12.55 33.08
C GLY A 202 4.94 -11.20 33.00
N GLY A 203 4.70 -10.65 31.82
CA GLY A 203 4.02 -9.37 31.62
C GLY A 203 2.51 -9.53 31.45
N ASP A 204 1.76 -8.42 31.66
CA ASP A 204 0.32 -8.37 31.44
C ASP A 204 -0.02 -8.73 29.98
N VAL A 205 -1.12 -9.48 29.77
CA VAL A 205 -1.66 -9.78 28.46
C VAL A 205 -2.20 -8.48 27.85
N LEU A 206 -1.65 -8.07 26.71
CA LEU A 206 -2.06 -6.88 25.97
C LEU A 206 -3.09 -7.19 24.89
N LEU A 207 -3.02 -8.38 24.31
CA LEU A 207 -3.95 -8.85 23.29
C LEU A 207 -4.21 -10.36 23.53
N SER A 208 -5.46 -10.74 23.56
CA SER A 208 -5.88 -12.13 23.53
C SER A 208 -6.90 -12.31 22.43
N VAL A 209 -6.66 -13.25 21.53
CA VAL A 209 -7.54 -13.63 20.43
C VAL A 209 -7.84 -15.10 20.59
N SER A 210 -9.10 -15.48 20.55
CA SER A 210 -9.52 -16.87 20.67
C SER A 210 -10.45 -17.25 19.54
N GLY A 211 -10.21 -18.39 18.92
CA GLY A 211 -11.04 -18.96 17.89
C GLY A 211 -11.15 -18.09 16.62
N MET A 212 -10.15 -17.25 16.33
CA MET A 212 -10.20 -16.33 15.20
C MET A 212 -10.29 -17.08 13.86
N GLU A 213 -11.34 -16.79 13.11
CA GLU A 213 -11.53 -17.26 11.76
C GLU A 213 -11.51 -16.10 10.76
N SER A 214 -10.87 -16.30 9.62
CA SER A 214 -10.89 -15.34 8.51
C SER A 214 -11.12 -16.06 7.20
N CYS A 215 -11.94 -15.45 6.33
CA CYS A 215 -12.29 -16.01 5.05
C CYS A 215 -12.00 -15.00 3.93
N TYR A 216 -11.48 -15.50 2.81
CA TYR A 216 -11.46 -14.82 1.52
C TYR A 216 -12.60 -15.38 0.66
N GLY A 217 -13.74 -14.72 0.64
CA GLY A 217 -14.94 -15.26 0.01
C GLY A 217 -15.37 -16.59 0.65
N ARG A 218 -15.29 -17.69 -0.10
CA ARG A 218 -15.61 -19.05 0.37
C ARG A 218 -14.41 -19.82 0.95
N ILE A 219 -13.22 -19.26 0.86
CA ILE A 219 -11.99 -19.92 1.34
C ILE A 219 -11.70 -19.44 2.76
N LYS A 220 -11.74 -20.40 3.72
CA LYS A 220 -11.36 -20.14 5.09
C LYS A 220 -9.83 -20.11 5.21
N ALA A 221 -9.25 -18.92 5.35
CA ALA A 221 -7.81 -18.69 5.46
C ALA A 221 -7.28 -18.92 6.87
N LEU A 222 -8.04 -18.51 7.90
CA LEU A 222 -7.75 -18.82 9.30
C LEU A 222 -8.88 -19.71 9.84
N LYS A 223 -8.51 -20.75 10.57
CA LYS A 223 -9.44 -21.80 11.00
C LYS A 223 -9.42 -21.99 12.52
N GLY A 224 -9.79 -20.91 13.24
CA GLY A 224 -9.85 -20.94 14.69
C GLY A 224 -8.45 -20.89 15.31
N ILE A 225 -7.72 -19.78 15.13
CA ILE A 225 -6.44 -19.58 15.79
C ILE A 225 -6.62 -18.89 17.14
N ASP A 226 -5.85 -19.32 18.12
CA ASP A 226 -5.72 -18.69 19.43
C ASP A 226 -4.35 -18.02 19.52
N LEU A 227 -4.30 -16.79 20.05
CA LEU A 227 -3.09 -15.99 20.13
C LEU A 227 -3.16 -15.10 21.37
N GLU A 228 -2.07 -15.03 22.13
CA GLU A 228 -1.85 -14.02 23.17
C GLU A 228 -0.59 -13.24 22.88
N VAL A 229 -0.61 -11.93 23.14
CA VAL A 229 0.56 -11.06 23.11
C VAL A 229 0.67 -10.38 24.47
N ARG A 230 1.82 -10.50 25.11
CA ARG A 230 2.11 -9.92 26.42
C ARG A 230 2.98 -8.67 26.29
N ARG A 231 3.00 -7.84 27.31
CA ARG A 231 3.83 -6.64 27.34
C ARG A 231 5.32 -6.99 27.13
N GLY A 232 5.91 -6.38 26.09
CA GLY A 232 7.31 -6.62 25.71
C GLY A 232 7.52 -7.86 24.84
N GLU A 233 6.45 -8.54 24.40
CA GLU A 233 6.49 -9.70 23.53
C GLU A 233 6.21 -9.31 22.07
N THR A 234 6.90 -9.94 21.13
CA THR A 234 6.61 -9.88 19.70
C THR A 234 6.18 -11.26 19.24
N VAL A 235 4.99 -11.36 18.68
CA VAL A 235 4.44 -12.60 18.11
C VAL A 235 4.37 -12.51 16.61
N ALA A 236 4.97 -13.46 15.89
CA ALA A 236 4.91 -13.57 14.45
C ALA A 236 4.00 -14.76 14.05
N LEU A 237 3.02 -14.50 13.17
CA LEU A 237 2.20 -15.53 12.55
C LEU A 237 2.86 -15.94 11.23
N VAL A 238 3.27 -17.20 11.15
CA VAL A 238 3.88 -17.79 9.95
C VAL A 238 2.94 -18.86 9.41
N GLY A 239 2.58 -18.76 8.12
CA GLY A 239 1.75 -19.71 7.43
C GLY A 239 2.37 -20.16 6.11
N ALA A 240 1.97 -21.34 5.62
CA ALA A 240 2.29 -21.75 4.27
C ALA A 240 1.39 -21.00 3.29
N ASN A 241 1.99 -20.39 2.25
CA ASN A 241 1.27 -19.85 1.09
C ASN A 241 0.86 -20.99 0.15
#